data_3bd8471eac3622d81658c2ceda24c1bb
#
_entry.id   3bd8471eac3622d81658c2ceda24c1bb
#
_cell.length_a   1.000
_cell.length_b   1.000
_cell.length_c   1.000
_cell.angle_alpha   90.00
_cell.angle_beta   90.00
_cell.angle_gamma   90.00
#
_symmetry.space_group_name_H-M   'P 1'
#
loop_
_entity.id
_entity.type
_entity.pdbx_description
1 polymer ?
#
loop_
_entity_poly.entity_id
_entity_poly.type
_entity_poly.pdbx_seq_one_letter_code
_entity_poly.pdbx_strand_id
1 'polypeptide(L)'
;MREIARVLSVAGVALIVVPMDNGATREDLSIGDPAERARRYGQEDHVRMYGDDFVVRLERAGLVVEQVFPGDVLAESERRLYGVPCWVEPIFVCRRMTDDAASLPGRGHSLETGPTKLNLQHIGA
;
A
#
# COMPACT_ATOMS: atom_id res chain seq x y z
N MET A 1 0.01 6.80 -11.78
CA MET A 1 -1.13 7.08 -10.87
C MET A 1 -2.19 7.98 -11.51
N ARG A 2 -1.87 9.15 -12.06
CA ARG A 2 -2.86 10.02 -12.75
C ARG A 2 -3.62 9.30 -13.87
N GLU A 3 -2.97 8.40 -14.63
CA GLU A 3 -3.63 7.62 -15.68
C GLU A 3 -4.65 6.63 -15.11
N ILE A 4 -4.41 6.05 -13.95
CA ILE A 4 -5.39 5.20 -13.26
C ILE A 4 -6.64 6.02 -12.93
N ALA A 5 -6.47 7.19 -12.33
CA ALA A 5 -7.59 8.08 -12.02
C ALA A 5 -8.33 8.54 -13.29
N ARG A 6 -7.61 8.77 -14.40
CA ARG A 6 -8.21 9.21 -15.67
C ARG A 6 -9.09 8.14 -16.31
N VAL A 7 -8.65 6.88 -16.30
CA VAL A 7 -9.36 5.78 -16.98
C VAL A 7 -10.41 5.12 -16.10
N LEU A 8 -10.34 5.32 -14.79
CA LEU A 8 -11.28 4.73 -13.85
C LEU A 8 -12.66 5.37 -14.03
N SER A 9 -13.70 4.56 -14.24
CA SER A 9 -15.07 5.05 -14.28
C SER A 9 -15.51 5.59 -12.91
N VAL A 10 -16.58 6.39 -12.88
CA VAL A 10 -17.08 7.00 -11.63
C VAL A 10 -17.43 5.95 -10.57
N ALA A 11 -17.99 4.82 -10.97
CA ALA A 11 -18.30 3.70 -10.07
C ALA A 11 -17.17 2.65 -10.01
N GLY A 12 -16.05 2.89 -10.70
CA GLY A 12 -14.94 1.95 -10.81
C GLY A 12 -14.11 1.87 -9.54
N VAL A 13 -13.46 0.73 -9.37
CA VAL A 13 -12.52 0.46 -8.29
C VAL A 13 -11.20 -0.01 -8.89
N ALA A 14 -10.11 0.53 -8.43
CA ALA A 14 -8.77 0.00 -8.70
C ALA A 14 -8.20 -0.66 -7.43
N LEU A 15 -7.71 -1.87 -7.57
CA LEU A 15 -6.95 -2.57 -6.54
C LEU A 15 -5.47 -2.44 -6.87
N ILE A 16 -4.71 -1.82 -5.98
CA ILE A 16 -3.29 -1.56 -6.19
C ILE A 16 -2.48 -2.24 -5.09
N VAL A 17 -1.48 -3.00 -5.50
CA VAL A 17 -0.47 -3.58 -4.63
C VAL A 17 0.89 -3.17 -5.19
N VAL A 18 1.78 -2.75 -4.31
CA VAL A 18 3.13 -2.30 -4.68
C VAL A 18 4.14 -2.79 -3.66
N PRO A 19 5.41 -2.94 -4.04
CA PRO A 19 6.45 -3.23 -3.07
C PRO A 19 6.61 -2.03 -2.11
N MET A 20 6.52 -2.30 -0.82
CA MET A 20 6.57 -1.28 0.22
C MET A 20 7.66 -1.53 1.26
N ASP A 21 8.14 -0.45 1.86
CA ASP A 21 9.05 -0.44 3.00
C ASP A 21 8.71 0.76 3.90
N ASN A 22 9.23 0.77 5.12
CA ASN A 22 9.04 1.90 6.03
C ASN A 22 9.78 3.15 5.55
N GLY A 23 9.21 4.32 5.84
CA GLY A 23 9.80 5.63 5.55
C GLY A 23 9.39 6.20 4.19
N ALA A 24 10.25 7.00 3.58
CA ALA A 24 9.93 7.65 2.31
C ALA A 24 10.16 6.73 1.11
N THR A 25 9.37 6.92 0.06
CA THR A 25 9.59 6.24 -1.23
C THR A 25 11.02 6.45 -1.72
N ARG A 26 11.69 5.38 -2.10
CA ARG A 26 13.03 5.37 -2.69
C ARG A 26 12.93 5.01 -4.17
N GLU A 27 13.52 5.82 -5.01
CA GLU A 27 13.52 5.64 -6.47
C GLU A 27 14.84 6.12 -7.06
N ASP A 28 15.42 5.32 -7.93
CA ASP A 28 16.58 5.70 -8.72
C ASP A 28 16.50 5.07 -10.10
N LEU A 29 16.07 5.85 -11.07
CA LEU A 29 15.89 5.40 -12.46
C LEU A 29 17.23 5.23 -13.21
N SER A 30 18.35 5.71 -12.66
CA SER A 30 19.67 5.55 -13.26
C SER A 30 20.25 4.15 -13.09
N ILE A 31 19.70 3.35 -12.18
CA ILE A 31 20.15 1.98 -11.96
C ILE A 31 19.68 1.11 -13.10
N GLY A 32 20.60 0.78 -13.99
CA GLY A 32 20.36 -0.13 -15.12
C GLY A 32 20.60 -1.61 -14.80
N ASP A 33 21.45 -1.89 -13.81
CA ASP A 33 21.84 -3.25 -13.43
C ASP A 33 20.72 -3.98 -12.66
N PRO A 34 20.21 -5.12 -13.17
CA PRO A 34 19.18 -5.91 -12.50
C PRO A 34 19.58 -6.40 -11.11
N ALA A 35 20.82 -6.82 -10.93
CA ALA A 35 21.31 -7.31 -9.64
C ALA A 35 21.35 -6.19 -8.59
N GLU A 36 21.67 -4.95 -8.99
CA GLU A 36 21.58 -3.79 -8.11
C GLU A 36 20.14 -3.43 -7.78
N ARG A 37 19.22 -3.54 -8.73
CA ARG A 37 17.77 -3.36 -8.49
C ARG A 37 17.25 -4.37 -7.48
N ALA A 38 17.59 -5.67 -7.64
CA ALA A 38 17.20 -6.72 -6.71
C ALA A 38 17.70 -6.44 -5.29
N ARG A 39 18.94 -5.95 -5.14
CA ARG A 39 19.50 -5.57 -3.82
C ARG A 39 18.78 -4.39 -3.17
N ARG A 40 18.38 -3.38 -3.96
CA ARG A 40 17.78 -2.14 -3.44
C ARG A 40 16.27 -2.20 -3.29
N TYR A 41 15.60 -2.92 -4.16
CA TYR A 41 14.14 -2.91 -4.31
C TYR A 41 13.51 -4.31 -4.25
N GLY A 42 14.31 -5.34 -3.97
CA GLY A 42 13.83 -6.71 -3.76
C GLY A 42 13.68 -7.55 -5.02
N GLN A 43 13.58 -6.94 -6.21
CA GLN A 43 13.45 -7.63 -7.49
C GLN A 43 14.19 -6.90 -8.62
N GLU A 44 14.59 -7.66 -9.64
CA GLU A 44 15.42 -7.17 -10.75
C GLU A 44 14.74 -6.13 -11.65
N ASP A 45 13.41 -6.18 -11.73
CA ASP A 45 12.57 -5.27 -12.51
C ASP A 45 12.00 -4.10 -11.69
N HIS A 46 12.17 -4.12 -10.37
CA HIS A 46 11.75 -3.00 -9.54
C HIS A 46 12.67 -1.80 -9.73
N VAL A 47 12.10 -0.64 -9.95
CA VAL A 47 12.80 0.65 -10.08
C VAL A 47 12.58 1.55 -8.86
N ARG A 48 11.72 1.11 -7.93
CA ARG A 48 11.39 1.83 -6.70
C ARG A 48 10.86 0.91 -5.62
N MET A 49 10.99 1.37 -4.39
CA MET A 49 10.34 0.85 -3.20
C MET A 49 9.47 1.98 -2.64
N TYR A 50 8.16 1.76 -2.59
CA TYR A 50 7.25 2.77 -2.04
C TYR A 50 7.34 2.81 -0.52
N GLY A 51 7.11 3.99 0.04
CA GLY A 51 7.10 4.23 1.48
C GLY A 51 5.75 4.72 1.98
N ASP A 52 5.74 5.24 3.21
CA ASP A 52 4.55 5.75 3.90
C ASP A 52 3.84 6.89 3.13
N ASP A 53 4.56 7.55 2.22
CA ASP A 53 4.03 8.60 1.35
C ASP A 53 3.20 8.07 0.17
N PHE A 54 3.02 6.74 0.03
CA PHE A 54 2.32 6.17 -1.12
C PHE A 54 0.84 6.57 -1.19
N VAL A 55 0.14 6.57 -0.05
CA VAL A 55 -1.27 7.02 0.02
C VAL A 55 -1.40 8.46 -0.48
N VAL A 56 -0.55 9.35 0.03
CA VAL A 56 -0.55 10.77 -0.37
C VAL A 56 -0.30 10.93 -1.88
N ARG A 57 0.53 10.06 -2.48
CA ARG A 57 0.77 10.06 -3.93
C ARG A 57 -0.47 9.64 -4.73
N LEU A 58 -1.25 8.68 -4.23
CA LEU A 58 -2.51 8.26 -4.84
C LEU A 58 -3.58 9.36 -4.72
N GLU A 59 -3.71 9.96 -3.55
CA GLU A 59 -4.65 11.06 -3.30
C GLU A 59 -4.35 12.28 -4.18
N ARG A 60 -3.08 12.67 -4.30
CA ARG A 60 -2.63 13.73 -5.23
C ARG A 60 -2.88 13.41 -6.70
N ALA A 61 -3.09 12.14 -7.03
CA ALA A 61 -3.47 11.73 -8.38
C ALA A 61 -4.98 11.77 -8.64
N GLY A 62 -5.81 12.17 -7.65
CA GLY A 62 -7.25 12.28 -7.76
C GLY A 62 -8.00 11.00 -7.37
N LEU A 63 -7.41 10.21 -6.47
CA LEU A 63 -8.02 8.99 -5.95
C LEU A 63 -8.40 9.15 -4.47
N VAL A 64 -9.50 8.55 -4.08
CA VAL A 64 -9.85 8.26 -2.69
C VAL A 64 -9.31 6.87 -2.39
N VAL A 65 -8.58 6.71 -1.28
CA VAL A 65 -7.81 5.52 -0.98
C VAL A 65 -8.23 4.91 0.35
N GLU A 66 -8.45 3.60 0.35
CA GLU A 66 -8.64 2.79 1.54
C GLU A 66 -7.55 1.71 1.56
N GLN A 67 -6.86 1.57 2.70
CA GLN A 67 -5.88 0.51 2.92
C GLN A 67 -6.59 -0.68 3.57
N VAL A 68 -6.50 -1.84 2.95
CA VAL A 68 -7.10 -3.09 3.44
C VAL A 68 -5.97 -4.07 3.72
N PHE A 69 -5.78 -4.43 4.98
CA PHE A 69 -4.83 -5.46 5.37
C PHE A 69 -5.49 -6.83 5.39
N PRO A 70 -4.74 -7.93 5.18
CA PRO A 70 -5.31 -9.26 5.23
C PRO A 70 -6.05 -9.57 6.55
N GLY A 71 -5.57 -9.01 7.67
CA GLY A 71 -6.21 -9.17 8.98
C GLY A 71 -7.56 -8.47 9.13
N ASP A 72 -7.87 -7.50 8.26
CA ASP A 72 -9.14 -6.77 8.29
C ASP A 72 -10.28 -7.57 7.64
N VAL A 73 -9.93 -8.49 6.74
CA VAL A 73 -10.91 -9.21 5.89
C VAL A 73 -10.87 -10.73 6.04
N LEU A 74 -9.78 -11.29 6.56
CA LEU A 74 -9.61 -12.72 6.73
C LEU A 74 -9.37 -13.08 8.20
N ALA A 75 -10.11 -14.06 8.71
CA ALA A 75 -9.81 -14.67 9.99
C ALA A 75 -8.44 -15.36 9.97
N GLU A 76 -7.82 -15.55 11.12
CA GLU A 76 -6.50 -16.21 11.22
C GLU A 76 -6.48 -17.60 10.59
N SER A 77 -7.56 -18.38 10.80
CA SER A 77 -7.74 -19.71 10.20
C SER A 77 -7.77 -19.66 8.68
N GLU A 78 -8.41 -18.65 8.09
CA GLU A 78 -8.47 -18.47 6.65
C GLU A 78 -7.11 -18.03 6.10
N ARG A 79 -6.43 -17.10 6.78
CA ARG A 79 -5.07 -16.70 6.39
C ARG A 79 -4.10 -17.88 6.38
N ARG A 80 -4.18 -18.75 7.38
CA ARG A 80 -3.39 -19.99 7.44
C ARG A 80 -3.75 -20.95 6.31
N LEU A 81 -5.07 -21.13 6.04
CA LEU A 81 -5.55 -22.01 5.00
C LEU A 81 -5.08 -21.56 3.60
N TYR A 82 -5.13 -20.27 3.33
CA TYR A 82 -4.74 -19.69 2.05
C TYR A 82 -3.26 -19.32 1.94
N GLY A 83 -2.47 -19.54 2.99
CA GLY A 83 -1.06 -19.21 3.01
C GLY A 83 -0.78 -17.70 2.96
N VAL A 84 -1.69 -16.87 3.50
CA VAL A 84 -1.53 -15.41 3.55
C VAL A 84 -0.81 -15.00 4.83
N PRO A 85 0.45 -14.54 4.75
CA PRO A 85 1.20 -14.10 5.92
C PRO A 85 0.58 -12.86 6.57
N CYS A 86 0.80 -12.67 7.87
CA CYS A 86 0.33 -11.48 8.58
C CYS A 86 1.08 -10.18 8.24
N TRP A 87 2.24 -10.31 7.57
CA TRP A 87 3.13 -9.20 7.20
C TRP A 87 3.00 -8.79 5.72
N VAL A 88 1.99 -9.30 5.00
CA VAL A 88 1.75 -8.91 3.60
C VAL A 88 1.34 -7.45 3.53
N GLU A 89 1.86 -6.78 2.51
CA GLU A 89 1.51 -5.39 2.19
C GLU A 89 0.00 -5.22 2.03
N PRO A 90 -0.54 -4.03 2.35
CA PRO A 90 -1.95 -3.75 2.18
C PRO A 90 -2.34 -3.72 0.70
N ILE A 91 -3.59 -4.03 0.43
CA ILE A 91 -4.24 -3.71 -0.83
C ILE A 91 -4.80 -2.29 -0.72
N PHE A 92 -4.41 -1.42 -1.64
CA PHE A 92 -4.99 -0.08 -1.74
C PHE A 92 -6.22 -0.14 -2.64
N VAL A 93 -7.38 0.00 -2.01
CA VAL A 93 -8.67 0.07 -2.71
C VAL A 93 -8.90 1.52 -3.08
N CYS A 94 -8.83 1.82 -4.37
CA CYS A 94 -8.87 3.19 -4.88
C CYS A 94 -10.13 3.44 -5.69
N ARG A 95 -10.77 4.58 -5.46
CA ARG A 95 -11.91 5.08 -6.21
C ARG A 95 -11.57 6.45 -6.79
N ARG A 96 -12.21 6.81 -7.89
CA ARG A 96 -12.04 8.15 -8.45
C ARG A 96 -12.64 9.19 -7.49
N MET A 97 -11.88 10.24 -7.21
CA MET A 97 -12.43 11.40 -6.49
C MET A 97 -13.48 12.07 -7.37
N THR A 98 -14.67 12.25 -6.83
CA THR A 98 -15.77 13.00 -7.47
C THR A 98 -16.03 14.26 -6.67
N ASP A 99 -16.58 15.29 -7.29
CA ASP A 99 -16.88 16.57 -6.61
C ASP A 99 -17.82 16.38 -5.41
N ASP A 100 -18.69 15.36 -5.45
CA ASP A 100 -19.57 15.00 -4.33
C ASP A 100 -18.81 14.39 -3.15
N ALA A 101 -17.67 13.75 -3.37
CA ALA A 101 -16.88 13.15 -2.29
C ALA A 101 -16.20 14.20 -1.39
N ALA A 102 -16.03 15.42 -1.87
CA ALA A 102 -15.54 16.55 -1.08
C ALA A 102 -16.54 17.02 0.00
N SER A 103 -17.78 16.55 -0.07
CA SER A 103 -18.87 16.92 0.86
C SER A 103 -19.11 15.92 1.98
N LEU A 104 -18.37 14.82 2.05
CA LEU A 104 -18.47 13.90 3.17
C LEU A 104 -17.82 14.53 4.41
N PRO A 105 -18.53 14.63 5.56
CA PRO A 105 -17.95 15.14 6.78
C PRO A 105 -16.74 14.31 7.13
N GLY A 106 -15.61 14.98 7.32
CA GLY A 106 -14.31 14.37 7.59
C GLY A 106 -14.42 13.28 8.64
N ARG A 107 -14.14 12.05 8.27
CA ARG A 107 -13.72 11.06 9.24
C ARG A 107 -12.39 11.58 9.79
N GLY A 108 -12.47 12.11 11.02
CA GLY A 108 -11.30 12.62 11.70
C GLY A 108 -10.17 11.62 11.60
N HIS A 109 -9.06 12.07 11.06
CA HIS A 109 -7.77 11.43 11.27
C HIS A 109 -7.48 11.53 12.77
N SER A 110 -8.00 10.59 13.53
CA SER A 110 -7.39 10.26 14.80
C SER A 110 -6.05 9.66 14.40
N LEU A 111 -5.01 10.47 14.56
CA LEU A 111 -3.63 10.00 14.66
C LEU A 111 -3.53 9.17 15.96
N GLU A 112 -4.14 8.00 15.97
CA GLU A 112 -3.79 6.99 16.94
C GLU A 112 -2.61 6.22 16.37
N THR A 113 -1.51 6.51 16.98
CA THR A 113 -0.21 5.83 16.96
C THR A 113 -0.29 4.41 16.43
N GLY A 114 0.57 4.18 15.44
CA GLY A 114 0.73 2.97 14.66
C GLY A 114 0.78 1.65 15.40
N PRO A 115 0.78 0.55 14.64
CA PRO A 115 0.70 -0.80 15.18
C PRO A 115 1.83 -1.03 16.17
N THR A 116 1.44 -1.44 17.37
CA THR A 116 2.34 -1.93 18.42
C THR A 116 3.29 -2.94 17.79
N LYS A 117 4.58 -2.57 17.73
CA LYS A 117 5.65 -3.49 17.33
C LYS A 117 5.52 -4.76 18.14
N LEU A 118 5.07 -5.84 17.53
CA LEU A 118 5.19 -7.16 18.10
C LEU A 118 6.69 -7.45 18.22
N ASN A 119 7.14 -7.50 19.48
CA ASN A 119 8.49 -7.84 19.85
C ASN A 119 8.78 -9.30 19.44
N LEU A 120 9.56 -9.46 18.38
CA LEU A 120 10.04 -10.75 17.84
C LEU A 120 11.17 -11.33 18.70
N GLN A 121 11.03 -11.33 20.01
CA GLN A 121 11.89 -12.06 20.93
C GLN A 121 11.07 -13.14 21.62
N HIS A 122 10.88 -14.28 21.01
CA HIS A 122 10.69 -15.62 21.62
C HIS A 122 10.27 -16.61 20.53
N ILE A 123 11.22 -16.99 19.67
CA ILE A 123 11.22 -18.32 19.07
C ILE A 123 12.63 -18.85 19.23
N GLY A 124 12.86 -19.40 20.38
CA GLY A 124 14.02 -20.24 20.70
C GLY A 124 13.53 -21.55 21.27
N ALA A 125 14.07 -22.62 20.71
CA ALA A 125 13.96 -24.05 21.00
C ALA A 125 12.83 -24.77 20.26
#